data_e209d4d4b2d3a7810652ebc8a31c1bbc
#
_entry.id   e209d4d4b2d3a7810652ebc8a31c1bbc
#
_cell.length_a   1.000
_cell.length_b   1.000
_cell.length_c   1.000
_cell.angle_alpha   90.00
_cell.angle_beta   90.00
_cell.angle_gamma   90.00
#
_symmetry.space_group_name_H-M   'P 1'
#
loop_
_entity.id
_entity.type
_entity.pdbx_description
1 polymer ?
#
loop_
_entity_poly.entity_id
_entity_poly.type
_entity_poly.pdbx_seq_one_letter_code
_entity_poly.pdbx_strand_id
1 'polypeptide(L)'
;LCEMPEGIGTQFQGEWALYSCSMLAAALFNMSKLYPETKTENLENIDNLIEMVLSFELRKYDAERWGEDPLETLDGDRSHISYISHLAWMISEYKMAGGNDKYNNLFDDLCGTMNRRLLRSKSLNLPTYPNECIYVPDMLVAIVALNNYSKLNKGKYISTVRKWVRKAKSEWLDKETGLLVSFLSEDGIPFKAAPVKGSYSALNCLYLTQIDSVFAREQYHRLKSHFLQSGLLFGIREYHDYSCWLGFDIDAGPVLFNLSPSGTAFAVGSATYFNDVRVRNNFLRTAEIAGHSVMWNNTRHYLLAEIALVGECIMLAMRTTTP
;
A
#
# COMPACT_ATOMS: atom_id res chain seq x y z
N LEU A 1 -2.10 -0.60 19.52
CA LEU A 1 -2.71 0.33 18.57
C LEU A 1 -3.52 1.31 19.38
N CYS A 2 -3.16 2.60 19.34
CA CYS A 2 -3.92 3.63 20.00
C CYS A 2 -5.34 3.68 19.42
N GLU A 3 -6.32 3.94 20.27
CA GLU A 3 -7.69 4.11 19.85
C GLU A 3 -7.79 5.19 18.78
N MET A 4 -8.43 4.86 17.67
CA MET A 4 -8.78 5.84 16.65
C MET A 4 -9.84 6.77 17.21
N PRO A 5 -9.89 8.05 16.79
CA PRO A 5 -10.90 8.98 17.25
C PRO A 5 -12.31 8.41 17.06
N GLU A 6 -13.13 8.49 18.09
CA GLU A 6 -14.55 8.16 18.01
C GLU A 6 -15.20 8.97 16.88
N GLY A 7 -15.98 8.32 16.02
CA GLY A 7 -16.69 8.97 14.91
C GLY A 7 -16.13 8.70 13.50
N ILE A 8 -14.96 8.10 13.38
CA ILE A 8 -14.54 7.46 12.13
C ILE A 8 -15.21 6.08 12.10
N GLY A 9 -16.03 5.80 11.08
CA GLY A 9 -16.79 4.55 11.00
C GLY A 9 -15.92 3.30 11.17
N THR A 10 -16.50 2.21 11.68
CA THR A 10 -15.81 0.96 12.01
C THR A 10 -14.97 0.41 10.84
N GLN A 11 -15.40 0.64 9.60
CA GLN A 11 -14.65 0.28 8.40
C GLN A 11 -13.25 0.93 8.38
N PHE A 12 -13.20 2.25 8.57
CA PHE A 12 -11.92 2.97 8.52
C PHE A 12 -11.03 2.64 9.71
N GLN A 13 -11.60 2.37 10.87
CA GLN A 13 -10.82 1.94 12.03
C GLN A 13 -10.10 0.61 11.76
N GLY A 14 -10.81 -0.39 11.22
CA GLY A 14 -10.24 -1.69 10.88
C GLY A 14 -9.26 -1.62 9.71
N GLU A 15 -9.63 -0.94 8.63
CA GLU A 15 -8.80 -0.78 7.45
C GLU A 15 -7.51 0.00 7.75
N TRP A 16 -7.58 1.11 8.46
CA TRP A 16 -6.40 1.88 8.85
C TRP A 16 -5.50 1.12 9.83
N ALA A 17 -6.08 0.30 10.71
CA ALA A 17 -5.30 -0.58 11.57
C ALA A 17 -4.54 -1.63 10.75
N LEU A 18 -5.19 -2.24 9.75
CA LEU A 18 -4.53 -3.17 8.81
C LEU A 18 -3.39 -2.49 8.05
N TYR A 19 -3.64 -1.30 7.47
CA TYR A 19 -2.61 -0.52 6.77
C TYR A 19 -1.46 -0.14 7.71
N SER A 20 -1.74 0.26 8.95
CA SER A 20 -0.71 0.55 9.94
C SER A 20 0.17 -0.67 10.21
N CYS A 21 -0.45 -1.84 10.43
CA CYS A 21 0.28 -3.09 10.66
C CYS A 21 1.13 -3.49 9.44
N SER A 22 0.57 -3.42 8.24
CA SER A 22 1.29 -3.84 7.03
C SER A 22 2.44 -2.88 6.66
N MET A 23 2.24 -1.57 6.80
CA MET A 23 3.31 -0.60 6.58
C MET A 23 4.41 -0.68 7.64
N LEU A 24 4.04 -0.94 8.90
CA LEU A 24 5.04 -1.15 9.96
C LEU A 24 5.81 -2.45 9.73
N ALA A 25 5.17 -3.53 9.31
CA ALA A 25 5.85 -4.78 8.95
C ALA A 25 6.86 -4.54 7.80
N ALA A 26 6.46 -3.79 6.77
CA ALA A 26 7.36 -3.41 5.66
C ALA A 26 8.55 -2.57 6.15
N ALA A 27 8.33 -1.64 7.07
CA ALA A 27 9.40 -0.85 7.67
C ALA A 27 10.39 -1.74 8.44
N LEU A 28 9.90 -2.64 9.29
CA LEU A 28 10.72 -3.57 10.09
C LEU A 28 11.50 -4.55 9.19
N PHE A 29 10.87 -5.02 8.11
CA PHE A 29 11.55 -5.82 7.09
C PHE A 29 12.71 -5.04 6.44
N ASN A 30 12.47 -3.79 6.04
CA ASN A 30 13.51 -2.94 5.46
C ASN A 30 14.62 -2.65 6.48
N MET A 31 14.27 -2.36 7.74
CA MET A 31 15.23 -2.15 8.82
C MET A 31 16.10 -3.39 9.06
N SER A 32 15.54 -4.59 8.97
CA SER A 32 16.31 -5.85 9.08
C SER A 32 17.39 -6.00 8.00
N LYS A 33 17.20 -5.34 6.84
CA LYS A 33 18.23 -5.29 5.78
C LYS A 33 19.24 -4.19 6.01
N LEU A 34 18.79 -3.02 6.47
CA LEU A 34 19.64 -1.84 6.73
C LEU A 34 20.50 -2.03 7.99
N TYR A 35 19.95 -2.70 9.00
CA TYR A 35 20.51 -2.89 10.32
C TYR A 35 20.37 -4.38 10.73
N PRO A 36 21.24 -5.28 10.22
CA PRO A 36 21.10 -6.72 10.44
C PRO A 36 21.09 -7.14 11.93
N GLU A 37 21.67 -6.33 12.80
CA GLU A 37 21.68 -6.52 14.25
C GLU A 37 20.29 -6.43 14.89
N THR A 38 19.34 -5.72 14.26
CA THR A 38 17.96 -5.58 14.76
C THR A 38 17.03 -6.69 14.25
N LYS A 39 17.53 -7.58 13.41
CA LYS A 39 16.71 -8.56 12.66
C LYS A 39 15.85 -9.43 13.58
N THR A 40 16.38 -9.93 14.67
CA THR A 40 15.67 -10.83 15.60
C THR A 40 14.47 -10.11 16.24
N GLU A 41 14.70 -8.91 16.75
CA GLU A 41 13.67 -8.06 17.34
C GLU A 41 12.60 -7.66 16.29
N ASN A 42 13.05 -7.28 15.09
CA ASN A 42 12.13 -6.93 14.00
C ASN A 42 11.26 -8.11 13.58
N LEU A 43 11.81 -9.34 13.55
CA LEU A 43 11.03 -10.55 13.24
C LEU A 43 9.98 -10.83 14.31
N GLU A 44 10.31 -10.68 15.58
CA GLU A 44 9.34 -10.83 16.67
C GLU A 44 8.22 -9.78 16.57
N ASN A 45 8.57 -8.54 16.27
CA ASN A 45 7.59 -7.48 16.06
C ASN A 45 6.70 -7.73 14.85
N ILE A 46 7.24 -8.23 13.73
CA ILE A 46 6.43 -8.60 12.55
C ILE A 46 5.48 -9.76 12.88
N ASP A 47 5.96 -10.76 13.65
CA ASP A 47 5.12 -11.87 14.12
C ASP A 47 3.93 -11.36 14.95
N ASN A 48 4.18 -10.46 15.90
CA ASN A 48 3.16 -9.83 16.71
C ASN A 48 2.14 -9.02 15.87
N LEU A 49 2.60 -8.31 14.85
CA LEU A 49 1.72 -7.58 13.92
C LEU A 49 0.85 -8.54 13.09
N ILE A 50 1.40 -9.67 12.64
CA ILE A 50 0.63 -10.69 11.92
C ILE A 50 -0.45 -11.27 12.84
N GLU A 51 -0.11 -11.64 14.09
CA GLU A 51 -1.10 -12.14 15.05
C GLU A 51 -2.20 -11.11 15.34
N MET A 52 -1.86 -9.82 15.41
CA MET A 52 -2.84 -8.75 15.56
C MET A 52 -3.78 -8.70 14.35
N VAL A 53 -3.25 -8.80 13.12
CA VAL A 53 -4.06 -8.80 11.90
C VAL A 53 -4.93 -10.05 11.81
N LEU A 54 -4.49 -11.19 12.33
CA LEU A 54 -5.26 -12.43 12.42
C LEU A 54 -6.39 -12.37 13.45
N SER A 55 -6.40 -11.39 14.38
CA SER A 55 -7.47 -11.27 15.34
C SER A 55 -8.81 -10.93 14.68
N PHE A 56 -9.90 -11.43 15.25
CA PHE A 56 -11.25 -11.12 14.73
C PHE A 56 -11.56 -9.62 14.81
N GLU A 57 -11.11 -8.95 15.86
CA GLU A 57 -11.36 -7.51 16.05
C GLU A 57 -10.78 -6.69 14.87
N LEU A 58 -9.62 -7.05 14.36
CA LEU A 58 -9.03 -6.31 13.24
C LEU A 58 -9.69 -6.66 11.89
N ARG A 59 -10.00 -7.95 11.64
CA ARG A 59 -10.60 -8.35 10.35
C ARG A 59 -12.11 -8.16 10.27
N LYS A 60 -12.75 -7.79 11.37
CA LYS A 60 -14.20 -7.58 11.48
C LYS A 60 -14.74 -6.60 10.43
N TYR A 61 -14.00 -5.52 10.11
CA TYR A 61 -14.43 -4.55 9.11
C TYR A 61 -14.65 -5.20 7.73
N ASP A 62 -13.77 -6.11 7.33
CA ASP A 62 -13.87 -6.83 6.06
C ASP A 62 -14.99 -7.86 6.11
N ALA A 63 -15.11 -8.59 7.23
CA ALA A 63 -16.18 -9.55 7.44
C ALA A 63 -17.58 -8.90 7.40
N GLU A 64 -17.74 -7.72 8.00
CA GLU A 64 -19.01 -6.97 7.96
C GLU A 64 -19.33 -6.48 6.54
N ARG A 65 -18.35 -6.04 5.76
CA ARG A 65 -18.55 -5.58 4.39
C ARG A 65 -18.94 -6.72 3.45
N TRP A 66 -18.33 -7.87 3.58
CA TRP A 66 -18.59 -9.03 2.73
C TRP A 66 -19.71 -9.94 3.26
N GLY A 67 -20.08 -9.83 4.55
CA GLY A 67 -21.06 -10.67 5.22
C GLY A 67 -20.55 -12.09 5.49
N GLU A 68 -19.23 -12.30 5.51
CA GLU A 68 -18.56 -13.56 5.84
C GLU A 68 -17.11 -13.31 6.28
N ASP A 69 -16.54 -14.18 7.10
CA ASP A 69 -15.17 -14.04 7.59
C ASP A 69 -14.17 -14.36 6.46
N PRO A 70 -13.18 -13.48 6.18
CA PRO A 70 -12.22 -13.65 5.10
C PRO A 70 -11.32 -14.88 5.24
N LEU A 71 -11.06 -15.36 6.47
CA LEU A 71 -10.20 -16.51 6.72
C LEU A 71 -10.97 -17.84 6.75
N GLU A 72 -12.25 -17.81 7.12
CA GLU A 72 -13.09 -19.00 7.15
C GLU A 72 -13.63 -19.36 5.76
N THR A 73 -13.59 -18.43 4.82
CA THR A 73 -14.16 -18.58 3.46
C THR A 73 -13.12 -18.47 2.36
N LEU A 74 -11.88 -18.88 2.62
CA LEU A 74 -10.80 -18.87 1.62
C LEU A 74 -11.11 -19.74 0.39
N ASP A 75 -11.89 -20.81 0.53
CA ASP A 75 -12.37 -21.66 -0.56
C ASP A 75 -13.50 -21.03 -1.39
N GLY A 76 -14.19 -20.01 -0.84
CA GLY A 76 -15.27 -19.28 -1.50
C GLY A 76 -14.79 -18.34 -2.62
N ASP A 77 -15.75 -17.62 -3.21
CA ASP A 77 -15.51 -16.78 -4.41
C ASP A 77 -15.53 -15.27 -4.13
N ARG A 78 -15.92 -14.82 -2.91
CA ARG A 78 -15.89 -13.38 -2.56
C ARG A 78 -14.46 -12.88 -2.50
N SER A 79 -14.26 -11.60 -2.84
CA SER A 79 -12.92 -11.06 -3.09
C SER A 79 -12.05 -11.02 -1.83
N HIS A 80 -12.48 -10.32 -0.79
CA HIS A 80 -11.71 -10.01 0.41
C HIS A 80 -10.30 -9.46 0.16
N ILE A 81 -10.07 -8.91 -1.05
CA ILE A 81 -8.70 -8.58 -1.50
C ILE A 81 -8.05 -7.52 -0.62
N SER A 82 -8.81 -6.57 -0.08
CA SER A 82 -8.31 -5.56 0.86
C SER A 82 -7.59 -6.19 2.04
N TYR A 83 -8.20 -7.22 2.65
CA TYR A 83 -7.64 -7.86 3.84
C TYR A 83 -6.58 -8.92 3.50
N ILE A 84 -6.92 -9.91 2.66
CA ILE A 84 -6.05 -11.07 2.41
C ILE A 84 -4.74 -10.69 1.72
N SER A 85 -4.73 -9.62 0.91
CA SER A 85 -3.52 -9.18 0.22
C SER A 85 -2.49 -8.58 1.17
N HIS A 86 -2.92 -7.72 2.09
CA HIS A 86 -2.05 -7.13 3.10
C HIS A 86 -1.50 -8.19 4.07
N LEU A 87 -2.35 -9.12 4.54
CA LEU A 87 -1.91 -10.23 5.37
C LEU A 87 -0.87 -11.10 4.65
N ALA A 88 -1.12 -11.46 3.39
CA ALA A 88 -0.16 -12.24 2.59
C ALA A 88 1.15 -11.47 2.34
N TRP A 89 1.08 -10.15 2.14
CA TRP A 89 2.25 -9.31 1.99
C TRP A 89 3.09 -9.30 3.28
N MET A 90 2.49 -9.08 4.45
CA MET A 90 3.16 -9.14 5.75
C MET A 90 3.84 -10.50 5.99
N ILE A 91 3.14 -11.61 5.71
CA ILE A 91 3.71 -12.96 5.83
C ILE A 91 4.90 -13.12 4.87
N SER A 92 4.80 -12.60 3.63
CA SER A 92 5.90 -12.67 2.67
C SER A 92 7.15 -11.95 3.18
N GLU A 93 7.00 -10.79 3.81
CA GLU A 93 8.11 -10.00 4.38
C GLU A 93 8.72 -10.72 5.59
N TYR A 94 7.88 -11.28 6.47
CA TYR A 94 8.33 -12.13 7.56
C TYR A 94 9.20 -13.30 7.07
N LYS A 95 8.73 -14.03 6.04
CA LYS A 95 9.47 -15.14 5.43
C LYS A 95 10.76 -14.68 4.76
N MET A 96 10.73 -13.60 4.00
CA MET A 96 11.93 -13.05 3.35
C MET A 96 12.95 -12.52 4.35
N ALA A 97 12.51 -12.06 5.52
CA ALA A 97 13.39 -11.70 6.63
C ALA A 97 14.00 -12.94 7.33
N GLY A 98 13.57 -14.15 7.00
CA GLY A 98 14.06 -15.40 7.58
C GLY A 98 13.23 -15.89 8.77
N GLY A 99 11.95 -15.50 8.82
CA GLY A 99 10.97 -16.02 9.76
C GLY A 99 10.75 -17.53 9.62
N ASN A 100 10.28 -18.17 10.69
CA ASN A 100 10.04 -19.61 10.76
C ASN A 100 8.85 -20.07 9.91
N ASP A 101 8.47 -21.34 10.04
CA ASP A 101 7.42 -21.98 9.22
C ASP A 101 5.99 -21.83 9.76
N LYS A 102 5.79 -21.03 10.83
CA LYS A 102 4.51 -20.84 11.51
C LYS A 102 3.35 -20.51 10.56
N TYR A 103 3.60 -19.68 9.55
CA TYR A 103 2.56 -19.19 8.63
C TYR A 103 2.58 -19.86 7.25
N ASN A 104 3.36 -20.92 7.02
CA ASN A 104 3.50 -21.51 5.68
C ASN A 104 2.16 -21.93 5.08
N ASN A 105 1.35 -22.70 5.82
CA ASN A 105 0.05 -23.17 5.32
C ASN A 105 -0.89 -22.02 5.03
N LEU A 106 -0.99 -21.04 5.94
CA LEU A 106 -1.82 -19.86 5.73
C LEU A 106 -1.35 -19.06 4.50
N PHE A 107 -0.05 -18.89 4.32
CA PHE A 107 0.50 -18.19 3.16
C PHE A 107 0.20 -18.91 1.84
N ASP A 108 0.28 -20.24 1.84
CA ASP A 108 -0.11 -21.07 0.70
C ASP A 108 -1.60 -20.92 0.37
N ASP A 109 -2.47 -20.91 1.38
CA ASP A 109 -3.91 -20.78 1.23
C ASP A 109 -4.29 -19.38 0.74
N LEU A 110 -3.75 -18.31 1.32
CA LEU A 110 -3.99 -16.92 0.92
C LEU A 110 -3.57 -16.69 -0.54
N CYS A 111 -2.34 -17.06 -0.89
CA CYS A 111 -1.83 -16.87 -2.24
C CYS A 111 -2.52 -17.76 -3.26
N GLY A 112 -2.88 -19.01 -2.88
CA GLY A 112 -3.68 -19.91 -3.69
C GLY A 112 -5.06 -19.35 -3.98
N THR A 113 -5.71 -18.82 -2.97
CA THR A 113 -7.03 -18.17 -3.06
C THR A 113 -6.99 -16.95 -3.96
N MET A 114 -6.06 -16.01 -3.72
CA MET A 114 -5.91 -14.83 -4.57
C MET A 114 -5.68 -15.22 -6.03
N ASN A 115 -4.74 -16.14 -6.30
CA ASN A 115 -4.47 -16.59 -7.66
C ASN A 115 -5.70 -17.24 -8.31
N ARG A 116 -6.43 -18.11 -7.60
CA ARG A 116 -7.66 -18.75 -8.09
C ARG A 116 -8.73 -17.73 -8.44
N ARG A 117 -9.02 -16.79 -7.52
CA ARG A 117 -10.04 -15.74 -7.70
C ARG A 117 -9.66 -14.81 -8.86
N LEU A 118 -8.40 -14.39 -8.96
CA LEU A 118 -7.89 -13.58 -10.09
C LEU A 118 -8.09 -14.27 -11.44
N LEU A 119 -7.74 -15.55 -11.55
CA LEU A 119 -7.87 -16.30 -12.80
C LEU A 119 -9.33 -16.55 -13.19
N ARG A 120 -10.26 -16.57 -12.25
CA ARG A 120 -11.71 -16.69 -12.51
C ARG A 120 -12.34 -15.36 -12.88
N SER A 121 -11.78 -14.23 -12.46
CA SER A 121 -12.33 -12.92 -12.79
C SER A 121 -12.15 -12.59 -14.27
N LYS A 122 -13.08 -11.86 -14.84
CA LYS A 122 -13.06 -11.45 -16.27
C LYS A 122 -11.88 -10.53 -16.58
N SER A 123 -11.50 -9.69 -15.63
CA SER A 123 -10.50 -8.63 -15.81
C SER A 123 -9.13 -8.99 -15.25
N LEU A 124 -8.97 -10.13 -14.57
CA LEU A 124 -7.79 -10.46 -13.75
C LEU A 124 -7.63 -9.50 -12.55
N ASN A 125 -8.74 -8.94 -12.08
CA ASN A 125 -8.82 -8.05 -10.92
C ASN A 125 -9.97 -8.48 -10.02
N LEU A 126 -9.91 -8.02 -8.77
CA LEU A 126 -10.88 -8.32 -7.74
C LEU A 126 -11.38 -7.02 -7.11
N PRO A 127 -12.69 -6.85 -6.85
CA PRO A 127 -13.20 -5.67 -6.17
C PRO A 127 -12.72 -5.62 -4.73
N THR A 128 -12.39 -4.42 -4.26
CA THR A 128 -11.97 -4.18 -2.87
C THR A 128 -13.12 -4.49 -1.91
N TYR A 129 -14.31 -4.01 -2.25
CA TYR A 129 -15.55 -4.23 -1.50
C TYR A 129 -16.72 -4.60 -2.42
N PRO A 130 -17.81 -5.18 -1.89
CA PRO A 130 -18.99 -5.55 -2.68
C PRO A 130 -19.61 -4.35 -3.39
N ASN A 131 -19.90 -4.50 -4.68
CA ASN A 131 -20.54 -3.47 -5.51
C ASN A 131 -19.73 -2.18 -5.68
N GLU A 132 -18.44 -2.21 -5.38
CA GLU A 132 -17.54 -1.09 -5.61
C GLU A 132 -16.64 -1.33 -6.83
N CYS A 133 -15.97 -0.27 -7.27
CA CYS A 133 -14.95 -0.37 -8.32
C CYS A 133 -13.71 -1.11 -7.79
N ILE A 134 -12.86 -1.53 -8.71
CA ILE A 134 -11.57 -2.11 -8.39
C ILE A 134 -10.60 -0.96 -8.13
N TYR A 135 -9.98 -0.96 -6.97
CA TYR A 135 -8.93 -0.04 -6.59
C TYR A 135 -7.57 -0.63 -7.03
N VAL A 136 -6.89 0.08 -7.93
CA VAL A 136 -5.62 -0.42 -8.51
C VAL A 136 -4.53 -0.60 -7.45
N PRO A 137 -4.38 0.26 -6.42
CA PRO A 137 -3.42 0.01 -5.34
C PRO A 137 -3.64 -1.30 -4.60
N ASP A 138 -4.89 -1.69 -4.30
CA ASP A 138 -5.21 -2.94 -3.60
C ASP A 138 -4.86 -4.17 -4.47
N MET A 139 -5.08 -4.03 -5.77
CA MET A 139 -4.62 -5.06 -6.70
C MET A 139 -3.10 -5.16 -6.73
N LEU A 140 -2.39 -4.04 -6.65
CA LEU A 140 -0.92 -4.05 -6.65
C LEU A 140 -0.34 -4.72 -5.42
N VAL A 141 -0.89 -4.50 -4.22
CA VAL A 141 -0.40 -5.21 -3.03
C VAL A 141 -0.64 -6.72 -3.14
N ALA A 142 -1.75 -7.15 -3.73
CA ALA A 142 -2.00 -8.57 -4.02
C ALA A 142 -0.96 -9.15 -5.00
N ILE A 143 -0.62 -8.40 -6.05
CA ILE A 143 0.39 -8.80 -7.02
C ILE A 143 1.79 -8.82 -6.39
N VAL A 144 2.10 -7.89 -5.47
CA VAL A 144 3.33 -7.93 -4.65
C VAL A 144 3.39 -9.21 -3.84
N ALA A 145 2.33 -9.55 -3.11
CA ALA A 145 2.27 -10.77 -2.30
C ALA A 145 2.49 -12.04 -3.15
N LEU A 146 1.81 -12.15 -4.31
CA LEU A 146 1.99 -13.27 -5.25
C LEU A 146 3.40 -13.30 -5.86
N ASN A 147 4.01 -12.15 -6.13
CA ASN A 147 5.38 -12.05 -6.64
C ASN A 147 6.39 -12.52 -5.58
N ASN A 148 6.23 -12.08 -4.33
CA ASN A 148 7.07 -12.48 -3.22
C ASN A 148 6.90 -13.99 -2.92
N TYR A 149 5.66 -14.49 -2.93
CA TYR A 149 5.39 -15.92 -2.83
C TYR A 149 6.12 -16.70 -3.93
N SER A 150 6.07 -16.21 -5.16
CA SER A 150 6.75 -16.86 -6.30
C SER A 150 8.26 -16.89 -6.14
N LYS A 151 8.87 -15.84 -5.58
CA LYS A 151 10.31 -15.84 -5.26
C LYS A 151 10.69 -16.90 -4.22
N LEU A 152 9.84 -17.09 -3.22
CA LEU A 152 10.04 -18.08 -2.14
C LEU A 152 9.71 -19.51 -2.57
N ASN A 153 8.82 -19.71 -3.56
CA ASN A 153 8.22 -20.99 -3.92
C ASN A 153 8.40 -21.34 -5.42
N LYS A 154 9.64 -21.30 -5.90
CA LYS A 154 10.05 -21.77 -7.25
C LYS A 154 9.19 -21.22 -8.41
N GLY A 155 8.67 -20.02 -8.27
CA GLY A 155 7.92 -19.35 -9.33
C GLY A 155 6.45 -19.75 -9.49
N LYS A 156 5.83 -20.37 -8.48
CA LYS A 156 4.50 -21.00 -8.56
C LYS A 156 3.40 -20.10 -9.17
N TYR A 157 3.38 -18.79 -8.90
CA TYR A 157 2.35 -17.88 -9.42
C TYR A 157 2.90 -16.77 -10.33
N ILE A 158 4.15 -16.88 -10.76
CA ILE A 158 4.81 -15.84 -11.57
C ILE A 158 4.10 -15.59 -12.92
N SER A 159 3.42 -16.57 -13.47
CA SER A 159 2.65 -16.42 -14.71
C SER A 159 1.48 -15.46 -14.54
N THR A 160 0.76 -15.54 -13.42
CA THR A 160 -0.34 -14.64 -13.08
C THR A 160 0.17 -13.21 -12.88
N VAL A 161 1.27 -13.04 -12.12
CA VAL A 161 1.94 -11.75 -11.93
C VAL A 161 2.31 -11.11 -13.26
N ARG A 162 3.01 -11.86 -14.14
CA ARG A 162 3.42 -11.36 -15.47
C ARG A 162 2.23 -11.02 -16.36
N LYS A 163 1.14 -11.81 -16.30
CA LYS A 163 -0.07 -11.55 -17.08
C LYS A 163 -0.73 -10.25 -16.60
N TRP A 164 -0.85 -10.06 -15.28
CA TRP A 164 -1.41 -8.83 -14.70
C TRP A 164 -0.59 -7.59 -15.09
N VAL A 165 0.74 -7.62 -14.90
CA VAL A 165 1.63 -6.50 -15.26
C VAL A 165 1.56 -6.16 -16.75
N ARG A 166 1.50 -7.18 -17.63
CA ARG A 166 1.36 -6.94 -19.07
C ARG A 166 0.05 -6.22 -19.37
N LYS A 167 -1.05 -6.67 -18.75
CA LYS A 167 -2.37 -6.07 -18.93
C LYS A 167 -2.39 -4.63 -18.40
N ALA A 168 -1.81 -4.39 -17.22
CA ALA A 168 -1.67 -3.05 -16.65
C ALA A 168 -0.94 -2.08 -17.60
N LYS A 169 0.16 -2.51 -18.20
CA LYS A 169 0.92 -1.71 -19.17
C LYS A 169 0.17 -1.44 -20.49
N SER A 170 -0.69 -2.34 -20.92
CA SER A 170 -1.38 -2.22 -22.22
C SER A 170 -2.76 -1.60 -22.14
N GLU A 171 -3.46 -1.74 -21.00
CA GLU A 171 -4.91 -1.44 -20.95
C GLU A 171 -5.27 -0.38 -19.88
N TRP A 172 -4.43 -0.20 -18.82
CA TRP A 172 -4.83 0.58 -17.66
C TRP A 172 -3.98 1.84 -17.45
N LEU A 173 -3.32 2.31 -18.48
CA LEU A 173 -2.63 3.61 -18.43
C LEU A 173 -3.58 4.73 -18.85
N ASP A 174 -3.63 5.77 -18.03
CA ASP A 174 -4.32 7.00 -18.40
C ASP A 174 -3.66 7.65 -19.62
N LYS A 175 -4.48 8.12 -20.55
CA LYS A 175 -3.99 8.61 -21.84
C LYS A 175 -3.26 9.94 -21.75
N GLU A 176 -3.59 10.76 -20.77
CA GLU A 176 -3.01 12.08 -20.60
C GLU A 176 -1.70 12.01 -19.81
N THR A 177 -1.72 11.35 -18.67
CA THR A 177 -0.58 11.28 -17.76
C THR A 177 0.33 10.08 -18.02
N GLY A 178 -0.19 9.01 -18.64
CA GLY A 178 0.47 7.73 -18.79
C GLY A 178 0.72 6.99 -17.48
N LEU A 179 0.07 7.42 -16.39
CA LEU A 179 0.06 6.74 -15.11
C LEU A 179 -0.98 5.64 -15.10
N LEU A 180 -0.82 4.66 -14.21
CA LEU A 180 -1.88 3.70 -13.92
C LEU A 180 -3.11 4.45 -13.41
N VAL A 181 -4.28 4.10 -13.96
CA VAL A 181 -5.56 4.65 -13.49
C VAL A 181 -5.81 4.27 -12.03
N SER A 182 -6.56 5.10 -11.32
CA SER A 182 -6.90 4.86 -9.91
C SER A 182 -7.91 3.73 -9.74
N PHE A 183 -8.87 3.63 -10.69
CA PHE A 183 -10.03 2.75 -10.57
C PHE A 183 -10.35 2.05 -11.88
N LEU A 184 -10.85 0.80 -11.75
CA LEU A 184 -11.37 0.00 -12.85
C LEU A 184 -12.77 -0.51 -12.52
N SER A 185 -13.58 -0.74 -13.56
CA SER A 185 -14.81 -1.50 -13.41
C SER A 185 -14.52 -2.99 -13.18
N GLU A 186 -15.50 -3.79 -12.82
CA GLU A 186 -15.37 -5.26 -12.71
C GLU A 186 -14.87 -5.91 -14.02
N ASP A 187 -15.23 -5.35 -15.16
CA ASP A 187 -14.75 -5.80 -16.48
C ASP A 187 -13.31 -5.31 -16.80
N GLY A 188 -12.68 -4.55 -15.89
CA GLY A 188 -11.32 -4.04 -16.04
C GLY A 188 -11.21 -2.84 -16.99
N ILE A 189 -12.28 -2.08 -17.13
CA ILE A 189 -12.30 -0.86 -17.96
C ILE A 189 -11.99 0.33 -17.06
N PRO A 190 -11.03 1.21 -17.44
CA PRO A 190 -10.76 2.44 -16.72
C PRO A 190 -12.00 3.33 -16.56
N PHE A 191 -12.24 3.83 -15.35
CA PHE A 191 -13.30 4.79 -15.08
C PHE A 191 -12.93 6.16 -15.67
N LYS A 192 -13.55 6.54 -16.77
CA LYS A 192 -13.26 7.82 -17.46
C LYS A 192 -13.63 9.05 -16.64
N ALA A 193 -14.62 8.92 -15.75
CA ALA A 193 -15.08 10.02 -14.90
C ALA A 193 -14.24 10.20 -13.61
N ALA A 194 -13.39 9.23 -13.27
CA ALA A 194 -12.56 9.31 -12.10
C ALA A 194 -11.14 9.75 -12.50
N PRO A 195 -10.65 10.87 -11.96
CA PRO A 195 -9.30 11.34 -12.25
C PRO A 195 -8.25 10.38 -11.68
N VAL A 196 -7.06 10.39 -12.28
CA VAL A 196 -5.89 9.77 -11.66
C VAL A 196 -5.55 10.55 -10.39
N LYS A 197 -5.47 9.84 -9.26
CA LYS A 197 -5.13 10.41 -7.96
C LYS A 197 -3.62 10.37 -7.73
N GLY A 198 -3.06 11.47 -7.21
CA GLY A 198 -1.63 11.53 -6.89
C GLY A 198 -1.24 10.60 -5.75
N SER A 199 -2.10 10.45 -4.74
CA SER A 199 -1.94 9.50 -3.63
C SER A 199 -1.79 8.06 -4.13
N TYR A 200 -2.73 7.62 -4.98
CA TYR A 200 -2.72 6.26 -5.55
C TYR A 200 -1.53 6.05 -6.49
N SER A 201 -1.20 7.04 -7.30
CA SER A 201 -0.06 6.95 -8.21
C SER A 201 1.26 6.82 -7.45
N ALA A 202 1.43 7.53 -6.33
CA ALA A 202 2.61 7.41 -5.49
C ALA A 202 2.71 6.04 -4.82
N LEU A 203 1.58 5.51 -4.30
CA LEU A 203 1.51 4.16 -3.72
C LEU A 203 1.74 3.08 -4.79
N ASN A 204 1.16 3.23 -5.97
CA ASN A 204 1.39 2.33 -7.10
C ASN A 204 2.87 2.26 -7.49
N CYS A 205 3.56 3.41 -7.53
CA CYS A 205 5.01 3.45 -7.81
C CYS A 205 5.80 2.62 -6.77
N LEU A 206 5.43 2.73 -5.49
CA LEU A 206 6.08 1.96 -4.42
C LEU A 206 5.89 0.46 -4.62
N TYR A 207 4.67 -0.01 -4.78
CA TYR A 207 4.40 -1.44 -4.97
C TYR A 207 5.06 -2.00 -6.23
N LEU A 208 5.07 -1.24 -7.31
CA LEU A 208 5.73 -1.64 -8.55
C LEU A 208 7.23 -1.86 -8.39
N THR A 209 7.91 -1.19 -7.45
CA THR A 209 9.35 -1.44 -7.19
C THR A 209 9.62 -2.89 -6.80
N GLN A 210 8.66 -3.55 -6.16
CA GLN A 210 8.79 -4.96 -5.74
C GLN A 210 8.46 -5.96 -6.87
N ILE A 211 7.82 -5.50 -7.96
CA ILE A 211 7.31 -6.36 -9.05
C ILE A 211 8.12 -6.16 -10.34
N ASP A 212 8.23 -4.92 -10.80
CA ASP A 212 8.88 -4.52 -12.06
C ASP A 212 9.51 -3.14 -11.89
N SER A 213 10.79 -3.11 -11.54
CA SER A 213 11.51 -1.87 -11.24
C SER A 213 11.64 -0.92 -12.45
N VAL A 214 11.61 -1.46 -13.67
CA VAL A 214 11.64 -0.65 -14.90
C VAL A 214 10.32 0.10 -15.05
N PHE A 215 9.20 -0.60 -14.91
CA PHE A 215 7.87 0.02 -14.96
C PHE A 215 7.66 0.99 -13.79
N ALA A 216 8.10 0.61 -12.57
CA ALA A 216 8.08 1.51 -11.42
C ALA A 216 8.83 2.84 -11.69
N ARG A 217 10.01 2.77 -12.31
CA ARG A 217 10.80 3.95 -12.66
C ARG A 217 10.08 4.83 -13.69
N GLU A 218 9.46 4.23 -14.69
CA GLU A 218 8.65 4.95 -15.67
C GLU A 218 7.47 5.67 -15.00
N GLN A 219 6.71 4.97 -14.16
CA GLN A 219 5.60 5.54 -13.42
C GLN A 219 6.05 6.65 -12.45
N TYR A 220 7.18 6.48 -11.77
CA TYR A 220 7.75 7.51 -10.92
C TYR A 220 8.14 8.79 -11.70
N HIS A 221 8.71 8.64 -12.88
CA HIS A 221 9.02 9.81 -13.73
C HIS A 221 7.74 10.53 -14.16
N ARG A 222 6.70 9.81 -14.57
CA ARG A 222 5.38 10.38 -14.92
C ARG A 222 4.71 11.03 -13.73
N LEU A 223 4.75 10.41 -12.55
CA LEU A 223 4.26 11.01 -11.31
C LEU A 223 4.90 12.37 -11.06
N LYS A 224 6.22 12.46 -11.15
CA LYS A 224 6.91 13.75 -10.99
C LYS A 224 6.54 14.75 -12.07
N SER A 225 6.40 14.34 -13.32
CA SER A 225 6.07 15.25 -14.41
C SER A 225 4.70 15.88 -14.29
N HIS A 226 3.71 15.12 -13.80
CA HIS A 226 2.32 15.55 -13.77
C HIS A 226 1.82 16.01 -12.40
N PHE A 227 2.40 15.49 -11.29
CA PHE A 227 1.87 15.70 -9.95
C PHE A 227 2.82 16.40 -8.98
N LEU A 228 4.11 16.54 -9.33
CA LEU A 228 5.05 17.20 -8.44
C LEU A 228 4.78 18.70 -8.39
N GLN A 229 4.48 19.19 -7.20
CA GLN A 229 4.46 20.63 -6.90
C GLN A 229 5.78 21.05 -6.29
N SER A 230 6.35 22.13 -6.82
CA SER A 230 7.55 22.77 -6.29
C SER A 230 7.24 24.19 -5.85
N GLY A 231 7.95 24.70 -4.87
CA GLY A 231 7.75 26.05 -4.33
C GLY A 231 7.87 26.06 -2.82
N LEU A 232 7.07 26.91 -2.14
CA LEU A 232 7.05 27.00 -0.69
C LEU A 232 6.66 25.67 -0.04
N LEU A 233 5.68 25.00 -0.62
CA LEU A 233 5.29 23.63 -0.24
C LEU A 233 5.67 22.69 -1.38
N PHE A 234 6.46 21.68 -1.07
CA PHE A 234 6.96 20.70 -2.02
C PHE A 234 6.30 19.35 -1.74
N GLY A 235 5.56 18.81 -2.71
CA GLY A 235 4.82 17.57 -2.50
C GLY A 235 4.15 17.04 -3.75
N ILE A 236 3.39 15.98 -3.59
CA ILE A 236 2.55 15.40 -4.64
C ILE A 236 1.16 16.01 -4.53
N ARG A 237 0.67 16.55 -5.64
CA ARG A 237 -0.71 17.01 -5.77
C ARG A 237 -1.67 15.82 -5.76
N GLU A 238 -2.89 16.01 -5.27
CA GLU A 238 -3.91 14.98 -5.39
C GLU A 238 -4.47 14.91 -6.81
N TYR A 239 -4.66 16.07 -7.46
CA TYR A 239 -5.13 16.15 -8.84
C TYR A 239 -4.15 16.93 -9.71
N HIS A 240 -3.94 16.50 -10.95
CA HIS A 240 -2.96 17.11 -11.86
C HIS A 240 -3.40 18.47 -12.37
N ASP A 241 -4.73 18.71 -12.47
CA ASP A 241 -5.36 19.89 -13.04
C ASP A 241 -5.62 21.03 -12.02
N TYR A 242 -5.10 20.91 -10.77
CA TYR A 242 -5.35 21.86 -9.69
C TYR A 242 -6.83 22.05 -9.31
N SER A 243 -7.69 21.08 -9.62
CA SER A 243 -9.13 21.17 -9.38
C SER A 243 -9.54 21.23 -7.90
N CYS A 244 -8.66 20.79 -6.99
CA CYS A 244 -8.93 20.78 -5.55
C CYS A 244 -7.89 21.60 -4.77
N TRP A 245 -8.19 22.86 -4.51
CA TRP A 245 -7.31 23.71 -3.70
C TRP A 245 -7.37 23.41 -2.20
N LEU A 246 -8.57 23.18 -1.68
CA LEU A 246 -8.84 22.77 -0.31
C LEU A 246 -9.93 21.69 -0.32
N GLY A 247 -9.70 20.59 0.35
CA GLY A 247 -10.66 19.49 0.43
C GLY A 247 -10.25 18.44 1.44
N PHE A 248 -11.08 17.43 1.56
CA PHE A 248 -10.81 16.23 2.31
C PHE A 248 -11.09 15.02 1.40
N ASP A 249 -10.12 14.18 1.28
CA ASP A 249 -10.24 12.88 0.61
C ASP A 249 -9.74 11.82 1.58
N ILE A 250 -10.48 10.74 1.73
CA ILE A 250 -10.20 9.76 2.77
C ILE A 250 -8.84 9.06 2.56
N ASP A 251 -8.47 8.85 1.30
CA ASP A 251 -7.22 8.19 0.92
C ASP A 251 -6.04 9.17 0.90
N ALA A 252 -6.32 10.42 0.53
CA ALA A 252 -5.30 11.47 0.46
C ALA A 252 -5.07 12.17 1.80
N GLY A 253 -6.07 12.15 2.70
CA GLY A 253 -6.15 12.99 3.88
C GLY A 253 -6.63 14.41 3.55
N PRO A 254 -6.35 15.41 4.42
CA PRO A 254 -6.72 16.80 4.16
C PRO A 254 -5.89 17.38 3.01
N VAL A 255 -6.53 17.54 1.86
CA VAL A 255 -5.91 18.18 0.68
C VAL A 255 -5.79 19.68 0.94
N LEU A 256 -4.57 20.17 1.06
CA LEU A 256 -4.26 21.59 1.29
C LEU A 256 -3.41 22.11 0.14
N PHE A 257 -3.87 23.17 -0.53
CA PHE A 257 -3.19 23.72 -1.72
C PHE A 257 -2.98 22.70 -2.82
N ASN A 258 -3.96 21.80 -3.01
CA ASN A 258 -3.92 20.64 -3.89
C ASN A 258 -2.86 19.57 -3.51
N LEU A 259 -2.14 19.72 -2.40
CA LEU A 259 -1.18 18.72 -1.94
C LEU A 259 -1.88 17.59 -1.21
N SER A 260 -1.49 16.36 -1.54
CA SER A 260 -1.88 15.13 -0.89
C SER A 260 -0.85 14.75 0.18
N PRO A 261 -1.21 14.74 1.48
CA PRO A 261 -0.32 14.26 2.53
C PRO A 261 0.12 12.82 2.31
N SER A 262 -0.81 11.90 2.03
CA SER A 262 -0.50 10.49 1.79
C SER A 262 0.32 10.31 0.52
N GLY A 263 -0.04 10.98 -0.58
CA GLY A 263 0.71 10.94 -1.84
C GLY A 263 2.15 11.44 -1.67
N THR A 264 2.35 12.50 -0.89
CA THR A 264 3.68 13.02 -0.57
C THR A 264 4.47 12.02 0.28
N ALA A 265 3.83 11.41 1.28
CA ALA A 265 4.44 10.38 2.11
C ALA A 265 4.86 9.16 1.30
N PHE A 266 3.98 8.58 0.48
CA PHE A 266 4.30 7.42 -0.38
C PHE A 266 5.41 7.73 -1.39
N ALA A 267 5.44 8.95 -1.93
CA ALA A 267 6.48 9.36 -2.89
C ALA A 267 7.89 9.43 -2.27
N VAL A 268 8.01 9.59 -0.93
CA VAL A 268 9.30 9.43 -0.23
C VAL A 268 9.90 8.06 -0.50
N GLY A 269 9.08 7.00 -0.48
CA GLY A 269 9.53 5.62 -0.72
C GLY A 269 10.13 5.44 -2.12
N SER A 270 9.41 5.88 -3.16
CA SER A 270 9.92 5.82 -4.52
C SER A 270 11.18 6.68 -4.71
N ALA A 271 11.21 7.89 -4.15
CA ALA A 271 12.39 8.75 -4.19
C ALA A 271 13.60 8.11 -3.47
N THR A 272 13.35 7.41 -2.36
CA THR A 272 14.38 6.65 -1.62
C THR A 272 14.89 5.49 -2.46
N TYR A 273 14.00 4.67 -3.01
CA TYR A 273 14.34 3.51 -3.84
C TYR A 273 15.18 3.90 -5.08
N PHE A 274 14.79 4.97 -5.77
CA PHE A 274 15.49 5.41 -6.98
C PHE A 274 16.67 6.37 -6.71
N ASN A 275 17.02 6.57 -5.44
CA ASN A 275 18.10 7.47 -5.01
C ASN A 275 17.93 8.92 -5.52
N ASP A 276 16.68 9.40 -5.61
CA ASP A 276 16.39 10.80 -5.94
C ASP A 276 16.49 11.66 -4.68
N VAL A 277 17.72 11.87 -4.23
CA VAL A 277 18.05 12.51 -2.94
C VAL A 277 17.43 13.90 -2.82
N ARG A 278 17.43 14.69 -3.92
CA ARG A 278 16.87 16.04 -3.92
C ARG A 278 15.35 16.03 -3.65
N VAL A 279 14.63 15.22 -4.38
CA VAL A 279 13.17 15.11 -4.26
C VAL A 279 12.80 14.52 -2.89
N ARG A 280 13.47 13.44 -2.48
CA ARG A 280 13.29 12.83 -1.15
C ARG A 280 13.45 13.86 -0.01
N ASN A 281 14.55 14.61 -0.01
CA ASN A 281 14.83 15.56 1.06
C ASN A 281 13.79 16.69 1.11
N ASN A 282 13.27 17.13 -0.03
CA ASN A 282 12.20 18.14 -0.07
C ASN A 282 10.87 17.57 0.44
N PHE A 283 10.50 16.33 0.10
CA PHE A 283 9.33 15.68 0.68
C PHE A 283 9.45 15.53 2.20
N LEU A 284 10.63 15.12 2.70
CA LEU A 284 10.89 15.00 4.13
C LEU A 284 10.78 16.35 4.86
N ARG A 285 11.22 17.46 4.23
CA ARG A 285 11.03 18.79 4.80
C ARG A 285 9.56 19.18 4.89
N THR A 286 8.78 18.90 3.87
CA THR A 286 7.34 19.15 3.90
C THR A 286 6.65 18.29 4.97
N ALA A 287 7.02 17.01 5.07
CA ALA A 287 6.51 16.13 6.12
C ALA A 287 6.85 16.63 7.53
N GLU A 288 8.06 17.17 7.71
CA GLU A 288 8.46 17.79 9.00
C GLU A 288 7.66 19.02 9.34
N ILE A 289 7.36 19.87 8.34
CA ILE A 289 6.53 21.06 8.54
C ILE A 289 5.08 20.68 8.86
N ALA A 290 4.53 19.71 8.13
CA ALA A 290 3.12 19.30 8.28
C ALA A 290 2.89 18.44 9.52
N GLY A 291 3.80 17.51 9.81
CA GLY A 291 3.68 16.54 10.90
C GLY A 291 4.25 17.03 12.23
N HIS A 292 5.15 17.99 12.19
CA HIS A 292 5.85 18.56 13.35
C HIS A 292 6.39 17.50 14.29
N SER A 293 7.60 16.99 14.01
CA SER A 293 8.18 15.94 14.85
C SER A 293 8.60 16.48 16.23
N VAL A 294 8.33 15.67 17.23
CA VAL A 294 8.71 15.95 18.62
C VAL A 294 9.61 14.83 19.15
N MET A 295 10.46 15.19 20.13
CA MET A 295 11.27 14.24 20.87
C MET A 295 10.65 14.02 22.25
N TRP A 296 10.36 12.77 22.58
CA TRP A 296 9.85 12.37 23.88
C TRP A 296 10.53 11.08 24.33
N ASN A 297 11.08 11.05 25.51
CA ASN A 297 11.77 9.87 26.09
C ASN A 297 12.77 9.19 25.10
N ASN A 298 13.62 9.98 24.44
CA ASN A 298 14.56 9.53 23.42
C ASN A 298 13.93 8.92 22.14
N THR A 299 12.63 9.00 21.98
CA THR A 299 11.93 8.62 20.75
C THR A 299 11.51 9.87 19.99
N ARG A 300 11.54 9.79 18.66
CA ARG A 300 11.06 10.85 17.78
C ARG A 300 9.81 10.36 17.03
N HIS A 301 8.75 11.12 17.08
CA HIS A 301 7.51 10.84 16.36
C HIS A 301 6.88 12.14 15.86
N TYR A 302 5.99 12.03 14.88
CA TYR A 302 5.18 13.16 14.44
C TYR A 302 4.01 13.37 15.40
N LEU A 303 3.67 14.63 15.71
CA LEU A 303 2.47 14.97 16.51
C LEU A 303 1.18 14.41 15.88
N LEU A 304 1.13 14.33 14.54
CA LEU A 304 0.01 13.72 13.84
C LEU A 304 -0.17 12.22 14.12
N ALA A 305 0.86 11.52 14.63
CA ALA A 305 0.75 10.10 14.98
C ALA A 305 -0.29 9.84 16.09
N GLU A 306 -0.51 10.81 16.98
CA GLU A 306 -1.56 10.74 18.01
C GLU A 306 -2.98 10.76 17.42
N ILE A 307 -3.13 11.30 16.21
CA ILE A 307 -4.42 11.38 15.50
C ILE A 307 -4.53 10.29 14.43
N ALA A 308 -3.41 10.01 13.73
CA ALA A 308 -3.36 9.08 12.60
C ALA A 308 -2.05 8.29 12.60
N LEU A 309 -1.98 7.23 13.43
CA LEU A 309 -0.82 6.34 13.53
C LEU A 309 -0.39 5.76 12.17
N VAL A 310 -1.34 5.54 11.26
CA VAL A 310 -1.07 5.05 9.91
C VAL A 310 -0.07 5.94 9.17
N GLY A 311 -0.10 7.25 9.37
CA GLY A 311 0.85 8.19 8.77
C GLY A 311 2.28 7.98 9.25
N GLU A 312 2.48 7.69 10.54
CA GLU A 312 3.80 7.36 11.11
C GLU A 312 4.34 6.05 10.53
N CYS A 313 3.50 5.01 10.48
CA CYS A 313 3.87 3.71 9.90
C CYS A 313 4.26 3.83 8.42
N ILE A 314 3.49 4.58 7.64
CA ILE A 314 3.80 4.88 6.23
C ILE A 314 5.16 5.59 6.15
N MET A 315 5.36 6.67 6.90
CA MET A 315 6.61 7.44 6.83
C MET A 315 7.84 6.61 7.22
N LEU A 316 7.72 5.72 8.20
CA LEU A 316 8.81 4.81 8.57
C LEU A 316 9.11 3.83 7.43
N ALA A 317 8.09 3.20 6.84
CA ALA A 317 8.25 2.30 5.70
C ALA A 317 8.92 3.00 4.51
N MET A 318 8.47 4.22 4.19
CA MET A 318 8.99 4.99 3.06
C MET A 318 10.44 5.44 3.26
N ARG A 319 10.81 5.84 4.47
CA ARG A 319 12.20 6.25 4.81
C ARG A 319 13.17 5.09 4.76
N THR A 320 12.71 3.88 5.06
CA THR A 320 13.52 2.67 5.15
C THR A 320 13.51 1.84 3.87
N THR A 321 12.77 2.27 2.83
CA THR A 321 12.72 1.57 1.53
C THR A 321 14.12 1.33 0.96
N THR A 322 14.41 0.09 0.58
CA THR A 322 15.68 -0.34 -0.02
C THR A 322 15.47 -0.80 -1.47
N PRO A 323 16.47 -0.61 -2.36
CA PRO A 323 16.49 -1.19 -3.70
C PRO A 323 16.45 -2.72 -3.69
#